data_92f726597e73263e75163111e592ca76
#
_entry.id   92f726597e73263e75163111e592ca76
#
_cell.length_a   1.000
_cell.length_b   1.000
_cell.length_c   1.000
_cell.angle_alpha   90.00
_cell.angle_beta   90.00
_cell.angle_gamma   90.00
#
_symmetry.space_group_name_H-M   'P 1'
#
loop_
_entity.id
_entity.type
_entity.pdbx_description
1 polymer ?
#
loop_
_entity_poly.entity_id
_entity_poly.type
_entity_poly.pdbx_seq_one_letter_code
_entity_poly.pdbx_strand_id
1 'polypeptide(L)'
;METPITIGNQEWCAFEALNIPAIKARIDSGAKTSSIQALNVKRIFVNSVAWVEFEVNPVQDNRSLTVKCKAKVIDSRMIKSSSGISERRYVIKTNVRLGTHEFPIELTLSNRDQMDYRMLLGRQAMESFIINPSKSFCLGDYSPTEVRSFYKHLIKKKSGLKLALLATNKDLYSNQRIMEAAQARGHEIQFLNIQYCYMHMDAAKPGVRYRGGSNLEDIDAVIPRIRPSMTFYGCALLRQFSGIGTYCLNTAESIAQSRDKLHSSQIFTAKGINTPVTGFAKSPLDTKDIISMVGGAPLIIKLLESTQGKGVVSAETNKAAESVINAFRSLNANILVQEFIKEAQGKDIRCFVVNGKVVASIQRQAAVGEFRSNLHQGGVASKVKVTVEEKRLAVRAAKVFDLAVAGVDIIRSNKGPLVLEVNSSPGLEGIENATGKDLANQMIIAIEKKLGYKV
;
A
#
# COMPACT_ATOMS: atom_id res chain seq x y z
N MET A 1 12.00 7.72 55.48
CA MET A 1 12.59 7.02 54.32
C MET A 1 11.59 7.13 53.20
N GLU A 2 11.96 7.79 52.12
CA GLU A 2 11.06 7.84 50.94
C GLU A 2 10.86 6.43 50.39
N THR A 3 9.63 6.09 50.12
CA THR A 3 9.29 4.80 49.50
C THR A 3 9.99 4.68 48.15
N PRO A 4 10.75 3.60 47.89
CA PRO A 4 11.47 3.48 46.63
C PRO A 4 10.50 3.39 45.46
N ILE A 5 10.80 4.13 44.40
CA ILE A 5 9.97 4.28 43.21
C ILE A 5 10.10 3.03 42.38
N THR A 6 8.99 2.41 42.00
CA THR A 6 8.97 1.22 41.15
C THR A 6 8.81 1.61 39.68
N ILE A 7 9.70 1.07 38.83
CA ILE A 7 9.62 1.15 37.35
C ILE A 7 9.40 -0.23 36.74
N GLY A 8 8.85 -0.29 35.54
CA GLY A 8 8.57 -1.52 34.81
C GLY A 8 9.76 -2.03 33.97
N ASN A 9 9.51 -2.96 33.07
CA ASN A 9 10.49 -3.43 32.09
C ASN A 9 10.65 -2.44 30.92
N GLN A 10 9.76 -1.46 30.79
CA GLN A 10 9.79 -0.33 29.88
C GLN A 10 9.07 0.87 30.50
N GLU A 11 9.56 2.07 30.22
CA GLU A 11 9.01 3.34 30.70
C GLU A 11 9.07 4.43 29.63
N TRP A 12 8.27 5.49 29.82
CA TRP A 12 8.37 6.69 29.01
C TRP A 12 9.40 7.65 29.63
N CYS A 13 10.36 8.08 28.78
CA CYS A 13 11.36 9.08 29.12
C CYS A 13 11.10 10.38 28.37
N ALA A 14 11.38 11.51 28.99
CA ALA A 14 11.41 12.82 28.36
C ALA A 14 12.77 13.49 28.52
N PHE A 15 13.19 14.25 27.51
CA PHE A 15 14.44 15.01 27.46
C PHE A 15 14.14 16.41 26.97
N GLU A 16 13.86 17.34 27.88
CA GLU A 16 13.49 18.71 27.49
C GLU A 16 14.62 19.41 26.73
N ALA A 17 15.87 19.26 27.20
CA ALA A 17 17.05 19.83 26.54
C ALA A 17 17.30 19.32 25.10
N LEU A 18 16.70 18.19 24.73
CA LEU A 18 16.79 17.60 23.39
C LEU A 18 15.50 17.77 22.57
N ASN A 19 14.50 18.48 23.10
CA ASN A 19 13.16 18.60 22.50
C ASN A 19 12.46 17.25 22.27
N ILE A 20 12.68 16.28 23.16
CA ILE A 20 12.06 14.95 23.13
C ILE A 20 11.08 14.84 24.32
N PRO A 21 9.80 15.22 24.16
CA PRO A 21 8.81 15.18 25.23
C PRO A 21 8.38 13.77 25.63
N ALA A 22 8.53 12.76 24.77
CA ALA A 22 8.26 11.36 25.09
C ALA A 22 9.00 10.41 24.16
N ILE A 23 9.78 9.49 24.71
CA ILE A 23 10.41 8.37 24.00
C ILE A 23 10.29 7.13 24.86
N LYS A 24 9.92 6.00 24.23
CA LYS A 24 9.83 4.71 24.90
C LYS A 24 11.23 4.15 25.15
N ALA A 25 11.54 3.84 26.39
CA ALA A 25 12.81 3.25 26.80
C ALA A 25 12.63 1.82 27.31
N ARG A 26 13.51 0.92 26.89
CA ARG A 26 13.70 -0.39 27.53
C ARG A 26 14.55 -0.22 28.79
N ILE A 27 14.11 -0.82 29.89
CA ILE A 27 14.89 -0.90 31.13
C ILE A 27 15.89 -2.04 31.00
N ASP A 28 17.18 -1.74 31.13
CA ASP A 28 18.26 -2.71 30.92
C ASP A 28 19.27 -2.65 32.05
N SER A 29 19.11 -3.52 33.04
CA SER A 29 20.04 -3.66 34.18
C SER A 29 21.41 -4.24 33.79
N GLY A 30 21.53 -4.86 32.61
CA GLY A 30 22.81 -5.36 32.07
C GLY A 30 23.69 -4.25 31.49
N ALA A 31 23.09 -3.21 30.96
CA ALA A 31 23.82 -2.06 30.41
C ALA A 31 24.23 -1.07 31.51
N LYS A 32 25.53 -0.68 31.55
CA LYS A 32 26.01 0.32 32.52
C LYS A 32 25.43 1.70 32.25
N THR A 33 25.54 2.19 31.03
CA THR A 33 25.17 3.56 30.60
C THR A 33 23.96 3.52 29.68
N SER A 34 23.08 4.52 29.77
CA SER A 34 21.93 4.68 28.89
C SER A 34 22.34 4.97 27.46
N SER A 35 21.48 4.60 26.49
CA SER A 35 21.74 4.79 25.06
C SER A 35 20.49 5.24 24.34
N ILE A 36 20.63 6.22 23.43
CA ILE A 36 19.55 6.70 22.58
C ILE A 36 19.91 6.56 21.10
N GLN A 37 18.90 6.34 20.27
CA GLN A 37 19.08 6.39 18.82
C GLN A 37 19.65 7.75 18.41
N ALA A 38 20.69 7.71 17.59
CA ALA A 38 21.27 8.91 16.99
C ALA A 38 21.62 8.60 15.53
N LEU A 39 20.94 9.30 14.64
CA LEU A 39 21.17 9.25 13.19
C LEU A 39 21.87 10.52 12.76
N ASN A 40 22.59 10.49 11.66
CA ASN A 40 23.27 11.65 11.07
C ASN A 40 24.15 12.44 12.06
N VAL A 41 24.86 11.71 12.94
CA VAL A 41 25.67 12.31 14.00
C VAL A 41 26.82 13.13 13.41
N LYS A 42 26.84 14.42 13.69
CA LYS A 42 27.86 15.37 13.20
C LYS A 42 28.48 16.12 14.35
N ARG A 43 29.81 16.00 14.53
CA ARG A 43 30.56 16.81 15.50
C ARG A 43 30.74 18.22 14.96
N ILE A 44 30.48 19.18 15.82
CA ILE A 44 30.72 20.63 15.57
C ILE A 44 31.45 21.27 16.74
N PHE A 45 31.96 22.45 16.56
CA PHE A 45 32.56 23.25 17.62
C PHE A 45 31.78 24.54 17.82
N VAL A 46 31.43 24.86 19.07
CA VAL A 46 30.79 26.11 19.47
C VAL A 46 31.66 26.73 20.55
N ASN A 47 32.24 27.88 20.31
CA ASN A 47 33.19 28.54 21.22
C ASN A 47 34.30 27.58 21.71
N SER A 48 34.94 26.88 20.80
CA SER A 48 35.97 25.87 21.04
C SER A 48 35.57 24.64 21.88
N VAL A 49 34.29 24.52 22.22
CA VAL A 49 33.72 23.35 22.90
C VAL A 49 33.14 22.39 21.90
N ALA A 50 33.39 21.08 22.06
CA ALA A 50 32.85 20.04 21.20
C ALA A 50 31.35 19.82 21.45
N TRP A 51 30.54 19.89 20.42
CA TRP A 51 29.12 19.57 20.39
C TRP A 51 28.84 18.52 19.35
N VAL A 52 27.70 17.85 19.47
CA VAL A 52 27.15 16.97 18.43
C VAL A 52 25.77 17.43 18.03
N GLU A 53 25.53 17.43 16.73
CA GLU A 53 24.19 17.49 16.13
C GLU A 53 23.80 16.08 15.68
N PHE A 54 22.57 15.65 15.95
CA PHE A 54 22.07 14.34 15.60
C PHE A 54 20.56 14.34 15.46
N GLU A 55 20.00 13.29 14.89
CA GLU A 55 18.57 13.12 14.68
C GLU A 55 18.05 11.91 15.44
N VAL A 56 16.86 12.02 16.03
CA VAL A 56 16.16 10.96 16.75
C VAL A 56 14.78 10.77 16.17
N ASN A 57 14.35 9.52 15.97
CA ASN A 57 12.97 9.16 15.65
C ASN A 57 12.27 8.66 16.93
N PRO A 58 11.66 9.52 17.73
CA PRO A 58 11.22 9.15 19.07
C PRO A 58 10.00 8.23 19.11
N VAL A 59 9.23 8.15 18.01
CA VAL A 59 8.05 7.28 17.89
C VAL A 59 8.44 5.99 17.21
N GLN A 60 8.24 4.84 17.90
CA GLN A 60 8.73 3.52 17.54
C GLN A 60 8.43 3.12 16.08
N ASP A 61 7.18 3.26 15.65
CA ASP A 61 6.71 2.81 14.33
C ASP A 61 6.61 3.95 13.30
N ASN A 62 7.23 5.11 13.59
CA ASN A 62 7.16 6.26 12.71
C ASN A 62 8.54 6.88 12.46
N ARG A 63 9.16 6.53 11.34
CA ARG A 63 10.44 7.10 10.90
C ARG A 63 10.31 8.50 10.29
N SER A 64 9.09 8.95 9.97
CA SER A 64 8.88 10.28 9.38
C SER A 64 8.92 11.42 10.40
N LEU A 65 8.76 11.10 11.69
CA LEU A 65 8.88 12.07 12.77
C LEU A 65 10.32 12.08 13.27
N THR A 66 11.06 13.12 12.93
CA THR A 66 12.47 13.29 13.29
C THR A 66 12.66 14.53 14.15
N VAL A 67 13.30 14.37 15.30
CA VAL A 67 13.73 15.46 16.18
C VAL A 67 15.19 15.75 15.92
N LYS A 68 15.52 17.00 15.59
CA LYS A 68 16.91 17.47 15.49
C LYS A 68 17.40 17.87 16.88
N CYS A 69 18.43 17.20 17.34
CA CYS A 69 19.02 17.38 18.66
C CYS A 69 20.43 17.98 18.55
N LYS A 70 20.80 18.76 19.56
CA LYS A 70 22.13 19.30 19.71
C LYS A 70 22.54 19.23 21.18
N ALA A 71 23.73 18.70 21.45
CA ALA A 71 24.22 18.56 22.83
C ALA A 71 25.74 18.69 22.90
N LYS A 72 26.24 19.11 24.10
CA LYS A 72 27.67 19.18 24.39
C LYS A 72 28.21 17.75 24.55
N VAL A 73 29.33 17.48 23.91
CA VAL A 73 30.06 16.21 24.08
C VAL A 73 30.86 16.28 25.39
N ILE A 74 30.63 15.31 26.27
CA ILE A 74 31.43 15.17 27.52
C ILE A 74 32.54 14.12 27.37
N ASP A 75 32.32 13.11 26.50
CA ASP A 75 33.26 12.02 26.30
C ASP A 75 33.06 11.31 24.94
N SER A 76 34.01 10.44 24.57
CA SER A 76 33.90 9.56 23.41
C SER A 76 34.53 8.20 23.76
N ARG A 77 33.68 7.18 23.95
CA ARG A 77 34.06 5.86 24.47
C ARG A 77 33.93 4.76 23.44
N MET A 78 34.83 3.78 23.55
CA MET A 78 34.62 2.49 22.87
C MET A 78 33.60 1.67 23.67
N ILE A 79 32.49 1.32 23.05
CA ILE A 79 31.43 0.52 23.67
C ILE A 79 31.25 -0.76 22.88
N LYS A 80 31.32 -1.89 23.56
CA LYS A 80 31.07 -3.22 23.01
C LYS A 80 29.55 -3.45 23.02
N SER A 81 28.98 -3.71 21.86
CA SER A 81 27.55 -4.06 21.73
C SER A 81 27.29 -5.48 22.25
N SER A 82 26.03 -5.83 22.48
CA SER A 82 25.61 -7.19 22.81
C SER A 82 25.96 -8.22 21.73
N SER A 83 26.12 -7.77 20.48
CA SER A 83 26.61 -8.58 19.34
C SER A 83 28.14 -8.70 19.27
N GLY A 84 28.87 -8.15 20.25
CA GLY A 84 30.32 -8.24 20.31
C GLY A 84 31.11 -7.21 19.54
N ILE A 85 30.44 -6.39 18.71
CA ILE A 85 31.07 -5.33 17.91
C ILE A 85 31.38 -4.13 18.79
N SER A 86 32.62 -3.64 18.74
CA SER A 86 33.03 -2.41 19.44
C SER A 86 32.96 -1.21 18.52
N GLU A 87 32.25 -0.18 18.93
CA GLU A 87 32.16 1.09 18.20
C GLU A 87 32.45 2.29 19.11
N ARG A 88 32.99 3.35 18.52
CA ARG A 88 33.23 4.60 19.25
C ARG A 88 31.93 5.42 19.26
N ARG A 89 31.43 5.72 20.48
CA ARG A 89 30.20 6.51 20.67
C ARG A 89 30.51 7.81 21.40
N TYR A 90 29.83 8.88 20.97
CA TYR A 90 29.83 10.13 21.74
C TYR A 90 28.94 9.95 22.96
N VAL A 91 29.35 10.60 24.07
CA VAL A 91 28.62 10.65 25.32
C VAL A 91 28.21 12.09 25.58
N ILE A 92 26.94 12.29 25.90
CA ILE A 92 26.38 13.57 26.30
C ILE A 92 25.83 13.46 27.70
N LYS A 93 25.72 14.57 28.44
CA LYS A 93 25.03 14.65 29.72
C LYS A 93 23.77 15.46 29.54
N THR A 94 22.64 14.93 30.00
CA THR A 94 21.32 15.60 29.89
C THR A 94 20.41 15.15 31.04
N ASN A 95 19.42 15.95 31.39
CA ASN A 95 18.39 15.51 32.31
C ASN A 95 17.39 14.60 31.59
N VAL A 96 16.98 13.53 32.27
CA VAL A 96 15.87 12.67 31.90
C VAL A 96 14.74 12.87 32.90
N ARG A 97 13.50 12.91 32.40
CA ARG A 97 12.31 12.88 33.23
C ARG A 97 11.58 11.53 33.04
N LEU A 98 11.34 10.85 34.18
CA LEU A 98 10.56 9.61 34.28
C LEU A 98 9.36 9.88 35.19
N GLY A 99 8.14 9.89 34.65
CA GLY A 99 6.97 10.38 35.39
C GLY A 99 7.17 11.80 35.88
N THR A 100 7.20 11.99 37.21
CA THR A 100 7.46 13.29 37.89
C THR A 100 8.94 13.47 38.32
N HIS A 101 9.79 12.47 38.13
CA HIS A 101 11.18 12.49 38.61
C HIS A 101 12.13 12.92 37.52
N GLU A 102 12.91 13.96 37.77
CA GLU A 102 13.91 14.49 36.84
C GLU A 102 15.30 14.42 37.47
N PHE A 103 16.27 13.86 36.71
CA PHE A 103 17.64 13.69 37.16
C PHE A 103 18.62 13.64 35.98
N PRO A 104 19.89 13.97 36.18
CA PRO A 104 20.90 13.98 35.16
C PRO A 104 21.39 12.55 34.85
N ILE A 105 21.57 12.25 33.55
CA ILE A 105 22.16 11.00 33.11
C ILE A 105 23.24 11.22 32.03
N GLU A 106 24.14 10.25 31.92
CA GLU A 106 24.99 10.10 30.74
C GLU A 106 24.26 9.29 29.68
N LEU A 107 24.28 9.78 28.44
CA LEU A 107 23.60 9.18 27.30
C LEU A 107 24.58 8.94 26.18
N THR A 108 24.72 7.69 25.75
CA THR A 108 25.54 7.33 24.59
C THR A 108 24.70 7.43 23.31
N LEU A 109 25.29 7.99 22.26
CA LEU A 109 24.67 8.14 20.95
C LEU A 109 25.02 6.91 20.08
N SER A 110 24.02 6.16 19.65
CA SER A 110 24.23 4.97 18.83
C SER A 110 23.15 4.80 17.75
N ASN A 111 23.51 4.13 16.66
CA ASN A 111 22.51 3.75 15.69
C ASN A 111 21.70 2.55 16.25
N ARG A 112 20.44 2.81 16.60
CA ARG A 112 19.47 1.83 17.11
C ARG A 112 18.30 1.61 16.12
N ASP A 113 18.52 1.88 14.85
CA ASP A 113 17.44 1.88 13.85
C ASP A 113 16.82 0.50 13.62
N GLN A 114 17.58 -0.57 13.81
CA GLN A 114 17.12 -1.95 13.68
C GLN A 114 16.69 -2.58 15.02
N MET A 115 16.69 -1.81 16.12
CA MET A 115 16.34 -2.32 17.44
C MET A 115 14.88 -2.04 17.81
N ASP A 116 14.28 -2.92 18.62
CA ASP A 116 12.90 -2.80 19.11
C ASP A 116 12.65 -1.51 19.92
N TYR A 117 13.70 -0.96 20.51
CA TYR A 117 13.61 0.28 21.31
C TYR A 117 14.64 1.31 20.85
N ARG A 118 14.14 2.52 20.59
CA ARG A 118 14.97 3.68 20.22
C ARG A 118 15.80 4.21 21.37
N MET A 119 15.44 3.83 22.59
CA MET A 119 16.16 4.17 23.82
C MET A 119 16.29 2.97 24.74
N LEU A 120 17.38 2.95 25.48
CA LEU A 120 17.70 2.02 26.55
C LEU A 120 18.10 2.81 27.77
N LEU A 121 17.47 2.55 28.91
CA LEU A 121 17.84 3.12 30.20
C LEU A 121 18.76 2.12 30.94
N GLY A 122 20.01 2.52 31.17
CA GLY A 122 21.02 1.70 31.82
C GLY A 122 21.01 1.83 33.35
N ARG A 123 21.68 0.89 34.03
CA ARG A 123 21.62 0.78 35.51
C ARG A 123 22.10 2.02 36.28
N GLN A 124 23.03 2.81 35.72
CA GLN A 124 23.47 4.06 36.38
C GLN A 124 22.32 5.10 36.49
N ALA A 125 21.37 5.06 35.57
CA ALA A 125 20.19 5.94 35.62
C ALA A 125 19.07 5.36 36.50
N MET A 126 19.25 4.17 37.09
CA MET A 126 18.20 3.45 37.80
C MET A 126 18.56 3.17 39.28
N GLU A 127 19.64 3.74 39.77
CA GLU A 127 20.16 3.45 41.14
C GLU A 127 19.14 3.74 42.26
N SER A 128 18.21 4.66 42.01
CA SER A 128 17.15 5.04 42.98
C SER A 128 15.83 4.31 42.74
N PHE A 129 15.75 3.36 41.82
CA PHE A 129 14.50 2.71 41.43
C PHE A 129 14.51 1.20 41.72
N ILE A 130 13.34 0.67 42.04
CA ILE A 130 13.08 -0.78 42.07
C ILE A 130 12.51 -1.20 40.71
N ILE A 131 13.08 -2.22 40.09
CA ILE A 131 12.61 -2.72 38.79
C ILE A 131 11.65 -3.87 39.03
N ASN A 132 10.42 -3.74 38.52
CA ASN A 132 9.47 -4.84 38.43
C ASN A 132 9.42 -5.35 36.96
N PRO A 133 10.05 -6.48 36.63
CA PRO A 133 10.17 -6.95 35.24
C PRO A 133 8.86 -7.47 34.65
N SER A 134 7.84 -7.71 35.48
CA SER A 134 6.51 -8.17 35.02
C SER A 134 5.56 -7.03 34.68
N LYS A 135 5.94 -5.80 35.00
CA LYS A 135 5.13 -4.59 34.72
C LYS A 135 5.76 -3.72 33.65
N SER A 136 4.94 -2.86 33.04
CA SER A 136 5.35 -1.84 32.07
C SER A 136 4.69 -0.52 32.44
N PHE A 137 5.36 0.60 32.16
CA PHE A 137 4.83 1.95 32.32
C PHE A 137 4.27 2.23 33.74
N CYS A 138 5.02 1.83 34.76
CA CYS A 138 4.61 2.02 36.15
C CYS A 138 4.47 3.51 36.54
N LEU A 139 5.15 4.41 35.83
CA LEU A 139 5.14 5.84 36.06
C LEU A 139 4.16 6.62 35.16
N GLY A 140 3.30 5.89 34.42
CA GLY A 140 2.31 6.41 33.50
C GLY A 140 2.52 5.92 32.07
N ASP A 141 1.41 5.67 31.39
CA ASP A 141 1.40 5.27 29.99
C ASP A 141 0.77 6.35 29.13
N TYR A 142 1.18 6.41 27.86
CA TYR A 142 0.64 7.32 26.87
C TYR A 142 0.08 6.53 25.69
N SER A 143 -1.15 6.87 25.30
CA SER A 143 -1.72 6.36 24.06
C SER A 143 -0.92 6.86 22.84
N PRO A 144 -0.94 6.13 21.71
CA PRO A 144 -0.29 6.57 20.47
C PRO A 144 -0.73 7.97 20.00
N THR A 145 -1.97 8.37 20.31
CA THR A 145 -2.52 9.68 19.98
C THR A 145 -1.91 10.79 20.84
N GLU A 146 -1.74 10.55 22.13
CA GLU A 146 -1.10 11.49 23.07
C GLU A 146 0.37 11.69 22.70
N VAL A 147 1.11 10.62 22.46
CA VAL A 147 2.52 10.73 22.03
C VAL A 147 2.66 11.56 20.76
N ARG A 148 1.80 11.33 19.75
CA ARG A 148 1.79 12.15 18.54
C ARG A 148 1.46 13.62 18.83
N SER A 149 0.62 13.90 19.83
CA SER A 149 0.24 15.26 20.19
C SER A 149 1.41 16.06 20.76
N PHE A 150 2.33 15.43 21.48
CA PHE A 150 3.54 16.07 22.03
C PHE A 150 4.47 16.60 20.94
N TYR A 151 4.45 15.98 19.76
CA TYR A 151 5.30 16.34 18.62
C TYR A 151 4.55 17.14 17.53
N LYS A 152 3.33 17.66 17.79
CA LYS A 152 2.55 18.43 16.81
C LYS A 152 3.31 19.61 16.20
N HIS A 153 4.16 20.28 17.00
CA HIS A 153 4.95 21.43 16.55
C HIS A 153 6.09 21.05 15.60
N LEU A 154 6.55 19.78 15.61
CA LEU A 154 7.58 19.25 14.73
C LEU A 154 6.98 18.64 13.46
N ILE A 155 5.71 18.27 13.50
CA ILE A 155 4.98 17.86 12.31
C ILE A 155 4.73 19.15 11.52
N LYS A 156 5.71 19.56 10.69
CA LYS A 156 5.45 20.56 9.64
C LYS A 156 4.17 20.11 8.96
N LYS A 157 3.14 20.97 8.87
CA LYS A 157 2.04 20.78 7.94
C LYS A 157 2.70 20.51 6.59
N LYS A 158 2.72 19.24 6.13
CA LYS A 158 3.28 18.93 4.82
C LYS A 158 2.48 19.78 3.85
N SER A 159 3.13 20.61 3.08
CA SER A 159 2.54 21.48 2.05
C SER A 159 2.00 20.65 0.87
N GLY A 160 1.25 19.57 1.15
CA GLY A 160 0.81 18.56 0.19
C GLY A 160 1.67 17.30 0.23
N LEU A 161 1.13 16.22 -0.37
CA LEU A 161 1.88 14.99 -0.64
C LEU A 161 2.57 15.14 -1.99
N LYS A 162 3.72 14.49 -2.16
CA LYS A 162 4.36 14.29 -3.45
C LYS A 162 3.89 12.98 -4.06
N LEU A 163 3.05 13.07 -5.07
CA LEU A 163 2.43 11.93 -5.74
C LEU A 163 3.06 11.69 -7.10
N ALA A 164 3.07 10.44 -7.54
CA ALA A 164 3.47 10.07 -8.89
C ALA A 164 2.35 9.29 -9.57
N LEU A 165 1.93 9.73 -10.76
CA LEU A 165 1.03 9.00 -11.64
C LEU A 165 1.86 8.17 -12.62
N LEU A 166 1.89 6.85 -12.43
CA LEU A 166 2.69 5.92 -13.24
C LEU A 166 1.84 5.35 -14.38
N ALA A 167 2.03 5.82 -15.61
CA ALA A 167 1.26 5.43 -16.78
C ALA A 167 2.08 5.56 -18.08
N THR A 168 1.48 5.24 -19.24
CA THR A 168 2.14 5.36 -20.55
C THR A 168 1.66 6.56 -21.37
N ASN A 169 0.49 7.11 -21.06
CA ASN A 169 -0.10 8.26 -21.78
C ASN A 169 -0.74 9.21 -20.76
N LYS A 170 -0.26 10.46 -20.75
CA LYS A 170 -0.72 11.51 -19.86
C LYS A 170 -2.12 12.02 -20.24
N ASP A 171 -2.47 12.00 -21.53
CA ASP A 171 -3.62 12.68 -22.10
C ASP A 171 -4.93 11.87 -21.98
N LEU A 172 -4.87 10.65 -21.47
CA LEU A 172 -6.07 9.88 -21.19
C LEU A 172 -6.91 10.57 -20.11
N TYR A 173 -8.22 10.69 -20.34
CA TYR A 173 -9.19 11.29 -19.41
C TYR A 173 -8.92 10.92 -17.95
N SER A 174 -8.86 9.64 -17.64
CA SER A 174 -8.64 9.17 -16.27
C SER A 174 -7.33 9.69 -15.63
N ASN A 175 -6.28 9.86 -16.44
CA ASN A 175 -4.98 10.31 -15.96
C ASN A 175 -5.00 11.83 -15.71
N GLN A 176 -5.61 12.60 -16.59
CA GLN A 176 -5.82 14.04 -16.41
C GLN A 176 -6.67 14.30 -15.16
N ARG A 177 -7.81 13.60 -14.99
CA ARG A 177 -8.70 13.74 -13.84
C ARG A 177 -7.98 13.45 -12.51
N ILE A 178 -7.14 12.41 -12.45
CA ILE A 178 -6.36 12.08 -11.24
C ILE A 178 -5.36 13.19 -10.93
N MET A 179 -4.69 13.74 -11.93
CA MET A 179 -3.74 14.85 -11.74
C MET A 179 -4.44 16.12 -11.26
N GLU A 180 -5.56 16.48 -11.88
CA GLU A 180 -6.39 17.63 -11.47
C GLU A 180 -6.91 17.47 -10.04
N ALA A 181 -7.44 16.29 -9.69
CA ALA A 181 -7.93 16.01 -8.33
C ALA A 181 -6.82 16.13 -7.27
N ALA A 182 -5.61 15.65 -7.58
CA ALA A 182 -4.47 15.78 -6.67
C ALA A 182 -4.06 17.24 -6.47
N GLN A 183 -3.97 18.02 -7.56
CA GLN A 183 -3.63 19.43 -7.52
C GLN A 183 -4.68 20.26 -6.78
N ALA A 184 -5.97 20.01 -7.05
CA ALA A 184 -7.09 20.68 -6.37
C ALA A 184 -7.09 20.44 -4.86
N ARG A 185 -6.50 19.34 -4.38
CA ARG A 185 -6.30 19.03 -2.96
C ARG A 185 -4.98 19.53 -2.39
N GLY A 186 -4.21 20.31 -3.16
CA GLY A 186 -2.95 20.91 -2.72
C GLY A 186 -1.77 19.93 -2.71
N HIS A 187 -1.83 18.84 -3.47
CA HIS A 187 -0.72 17.90 -3.62
C HIS A 187 0.12 18.24 -4.85
N GLU A 188 1.41 17.98 -4.77
CA GLU A 188 2.30 17.94 -5.91
C GLU A 188 2.15 16.57 -6.59
N ILE A 189 1.83 16.56 -7.89
CA ILE A 189 1.75 15.32 -8.66
C ILE A 189 2.55 15.42 -9.93
N GLN A 190 3.41 14.43 -10.16
CA GLN A 190 4.19 14.28 -11.38
C GLN A 190 3.70 13.10 -12.21
N PHE A 191 3.68 13.27 -13.52
CA PHE A 191 3.44 12.18 -14.45
C PHE A 191 4.75 11.44 -14.72
N LEU A 192 4.75 10.13 -14.50
CA LEU A 192 5.87 9.25 -14.81
C LEU A 192 5.47 8.31 -15.96
N ASN A 193 6.09 8.48 -17.11
CA ASN A 193 5.94 7.49 -18.18
C ASN A 193 6.73 6.24 -17.80
N ILE A 194 6.03 5.10 -17.71
CA ILE A 194 6.59 3.80 -17.33
C ILE A 194 7.84 3.46 -18.16
N GLN A 195 7.82 3.77 -19.46
CA GLN A 195 8.92 3.45 -20.39
C GLN A 195 10.20 4.23 -20.13
N TYR A 196 10.11 5.34 -19.37
CA TYR A 196 11.25 6.22 -19.07
C TYR A 196 11.72 6.07 -17.62
N CYS A 197 11.10 5.22 -16.84
CA CYS A 197 11.56 4.85 -15.50
C CYS A 197 12.52 3.67 -15.59
N TYR A 198 13.58 3.67 -14.81
CA TYR A 198 14.46 2.51 -14.66
C TYR A 198 14.89 2.34 -13.21
N MET A 199 15.10 1.09 -12.82
CA MET A 199 15.38 0.69 -11.45
C MET A 199 16.88 0.68 -11.20
N HIS A 200 17.31 1.22 -10.08
CA HIS A 200 18.66 1.11 -9.56
C HIS A 200 18.66 0.13 -8.39
N MET A 201 19.18 -1.07 -8.63
CA MET A 201 19.20 -2.18 -7.68
C MET A 201 20.58 -2.28 -7.02
N ASP A 202 20.83 -1.38 -6.07
CA ASP A 202 22.04 -1.34 -5.24
C ASP A 202 21.60 -1.43 -3.78
N ALA A 203 22.15 -2.37 -3.02
CA ALA A 203 21.81 -2.58 -1.62
C ALA A 203 22.08 -1.33 -0.75
N ALA A 204 23.10 -0.54 -1.09
CA ALA A 204 23.45 0.67 -0.35
C ALA A 204 22.53 1.85 -0.69
N LYS A 205 22.06 1.95 -1.93
CA LYS A 205 21.23 3.05 -2.41
C LYS A 205 20.23 2.58 -3.49
N PRO A 206 19.24 1.76 -3.12
CA PRO A 206 18.20 1.35 -4.07
C PRO A 206 17.35 2.56 -4.48
N GLY A 207 16.86 2.57 -5.72
CA GLY A 207 16.06 3.70 -6.17
C GLY A 207 15.38 3.48 -7.51
N VAL A 208 14.57 4.45 -7.90
CA VAL A 208 14.00 4.57 -9.25
C VAL A 208 14.51 5.85 -9.86
N ARG A 209 14.97 5.79 -11.10
CA ARG A 209 15.43 6.93 -11.88
C ARG A 209 14.49 7.19 -13.04
N TYR A 210 14.42 8.42 -13.46
CA TYR A 210 13.67 8.84 -14.62
C TYR A 210 14.62 9.29 -15.74
N ARG A 211 14.15 9.28 -16.98
CA ARG A 211 14.91 9.75 -18.15
C ARG A 211 15.61 11.08 -17.86
N GLY A 212 16.89 11.19 -18.25
CA GLY A 212 17.74 12.33 -17.91
C GLY A 212 18.52 12.18 -16.60
N GLY A 213 18.44 11.02 -15.94
CA GLY A 213 19.25 10.67 -14.76
C GLY A 213 18.72 11.21 -13.43
N SER A 214 17.55 11.87 -13.42
CA SER A 214 16.93 12.35 -12.16
C SER A 214 16.49 11.18 -11.29
N ASN A 215 16.92 11.17 -10.03
CA ASN A 215 16.41 10.24 -9.03
C ASN A 215 14.99 10.66 -8.63
N LEU A 216 14.10 9.67 -8.52
CA LEU A 216 12.75 9.87 -8.01
C LEU A 216 12.77 9.64 -6.50
N GLU A 217 13.28 10.64 -5.79
CA GLU A 217 13.35 10.64 -4.32
C GLU A 217 12.12 11.36 -3.74
N ASP A 218 11.77 11.03 -2.49
CA ASP A 218 10.69 11.68 -1.72
C ASP A 218 9.27 11.59 -2.31
N ILE A 219 8.96 10.56 -3.09
CA ILE A 219 7.59 10.29 -3.55
C ILE A 219 6.82 9.60 -2.40
N ASP A 220 5.75 10.23 -1.92
CA ASP A 220 4.91 9.69 -0.85
C ASP A 220 4.02 8.55 -1.34
N ALA A 221 3.46 8.68 -2.55
CA ALA A 221 2.65 7.62 -3.15
C ALA A 221 2.73 7.56 -4.67
N VAL A 222 2.64 6.34 -5.20
CA VAL A 222 2.49 6.04 -6.62
C VAL A 222 1.06 5.60 -6.91
N ILE A 223 0.45 6.19 -7.95
CA ILE A 223 -0.86 5.83 -8.49
C ILE A 223 -0.63 5.04 -9.79
N PRO A 224 -0.76 3.72 -9.77
CA PRO A 224 -0.51 2.91 -10.97
C PRO A 224 -1.70 2.96 -11.93
N ARG A 225 -1.42 3.34 -13.18
CA ARG A 225 -2.34 3.26 -14.33
C ARG A 225 -1.68 2.45 -15.44
N ILE A 226 -1.28 1.25 -15.07
CA ILE A 226 -0.51 0.33 -15.91
C ILE A 226 -1.45 -0.31 -16.94
N ARG A 227 -1.13 -0.21 -18.23
CA ARG A 227 -1.87 -0.93 -19.27
C ARG A 227 -1.42 -2.41 -19.34
N PRO A 228 -2.24 -3.34 -19.87
CA PRO A 228 -1.94 -4.76 -19.87
C PRO A 228 -0.58 -5.14 -20.47
N SER A 229 -0.21 -4.54 -21.60
CA SER A 229 1.09 -4.79 -22.27
C SER A 229 2.32 -4.36 -21.44
N MET A 230 2.13 -3.60 -20.36
CA MET A 230 3.21 -3.13 -19.47
C MET A 230 3.13 -3.77 -18.08
N THR A 231 2.35 -4.84 -17.91
CA THR A 231 2.12 -5.45 -16.59
C THR A 231 3.42 -5.89 -15.94
N PHE A 232 4.28 -6.62 -16.64
CA PHE A 232 5.55 -7.10 -16.09
C PHE A 232 6.42 -5.95 -15.59
N TYR A 233 6.70 -4.97 -16.46
CA TYR A 233 7.61 -3.88 -16.13
C TYR A 233 7.02 -2.90 -15.13
N GLY A 234 5.72 -2.59 -15.26
CA GLY A 234 5.02 -1.72 -14.30
C GLY A 234 4.96 -2.34 -12.89
N CYS A 235 4.71 -3.65 -12.77
CA CYS A 235 4.76 -4.34 -11.49
C CYS A 235 6.17 -4.38 -10.90
N ALA A 236 7.21 -4.55 -11.73
CA ALA A 236 8.59 -4.48 -11.27
C ALA A 236 8.94 -3.09 -10.70
N LEU A 237 8.52 -2.00 -11.36
CA LEU A 237 8.67 -0.64 -10.85
C LEU A 237 7.93 -0.42 -9.53
N LEU A 238 6.70 -0.93 -9.40
CA LEU A 238 5.94 -0.82 -8.15
C LEU A 238 6.62 -1.55 -6.99
N ARG A 239 7.20 -2.74 -7.23
CA ARG A 239 8.00 -3.44 -6.21
C ARG A 239 9.21 -2.61 -5.79
N GLN A 240 9.89 -1.98 -6.74
CA GLN A 240 11.02 -1.11 -6.44
C GLN A 240 10.59 0.11 -5.61
N PHE A 241 9.50 0.78 -5.98
CA PHE A 241 8.94 1.89 -5.19
C PHE A 241 8.54 1.44 -3.78
N SER A 242 7.85 0.30 -3.66
CA SER A 242 7.48 -0.25 -2.35
C SER A 242 8.71 -0.62 -1.51
N GLY A 243 9.75 -1.20 -2.14
CA GLY A 243 11.01 -1.56 -1.48
C GLY A 243 11.78 -0.38 -0.91
N ILE A 244 11.62 0.82 -1.49
CA ILE A 244 12.22 2.07 -0.96
C ILE A 244 11.25 2.86 -0.06
N GLY A 245 10.10 2.26 0.33
CA GLY A 245 9.16 2.83 1.30
C GLY A 245 8.06 3.71 0.71
N THR A 246 7.94 3.83 -0.61
CA THR A 246 6.86 4.58 -1.26
C THR A 246 5.55 3.77 -1.23
N TYR A 247 4.45 4.41 -0.83
CA TYR A 247 3.13 3.77 -0.89
C TYR A 247 2.64 3.61 -2.33
N CYS A 248 2.20 2.41 -2.72
CA CYS A 248 1.54 2.16 -4.00
C CYS A 248 0.04 1.97 -3.77
N LEU A 249 -0.80 2.76 -4.45
CA LEU A 249 -2.26 2.73 -4.26
C LEU A 249 -2.86 1.34 -4.50
N ASN A 250 -2.36 0.61 -5.51
CA ASN A 250 -2.50 -0.83 -5.67
C ASN A 250 -1.10 -1.43 -5.77
N THR A 251 -0.85 -2.55 -5.09
CA THR A 251 0.46 -3.21 -5.10
C THR A 251 0.72 -3.94 -6.41
N ALA A 252 1.98 -4.29 -6.66
CA ALA A 252 2.36 -5.08 -7.82
C ALA A 252 1.66 -6.45 -7.82
N GLU A 253 1.58 -7.09 -6.66
CA GLU A 253 0.96 -8.41 -6.45
C GLU A 253 -0.55 -8.35 -6.70
N SER A 254 -1.24 -7.35 -6.16
CA SER A 254 -2.67 -7.11 -6.38
C SER A 254 -3.00 -6.94 -7.86
N ILE A 255 -2.16 -6.18 -8.58
CA ILE A 255 -2.32 -5.95 -10.02
C ILE A 255 -2.05 -7.23 -10.82
N ALA A 256 -0.98 -7.95 -10.51
CA ALA A 256 -0.61 -9.17 -11.24
C ALA A 256 -1.69 -10.25 -11.07
N GLN A 257 -2.13 -10.52 -9.84
CA GLN A 257 -3.14 -11.53 -9.54
C GLN A 257 -4.50 -11.22 -10.17
N SER A 258 -4.95 -9.95 -10.10
CA SER A 258 -6.26 -9.55 -10.65
C SER A 258 -6.28 -9.55 -12.19
N ARG A 259 -5.14 -9.49 -12.86
CA ARG A 259 -5.01 -9.51 -14.32
C ARG A 259 -4.92 -10.89 -14.93
N ASP A 260 -4.38 -11.83 -14.18
CA ASP A 260 -4.35 -13.23 -14.60
C ASP A 260 -5.75 -13.83 -14.44
N LYS A 261 -6.45 -14.05 -15.59
CA LYS A 261 -7.83 -14.53 -15.59
C LYS A 261 -7.98 -15.92 -14.98
N LEU A 262 -7.00 -16.80 -15.17
CA LEU A 262 -7.04 -18.14 -14.59
C LEU A 262 -6.80 -18.08 -13.09
N HIS A 263 -5.74 -17.41 -12.67
CA HIS A 263 -5.41 -17.24 -11.26
C HIS A 263 -6.52 -16.49 -10.50
N SER A 264 -7.10 -15.44 -11.09
CA SER A 264 -8.22 -14.73 -10.45
C SER A 264 -9.45 -15.62 -10.27
N SER A 265 -9.78 -16.47 -11.25
CA SER A 265 -10.86 -17.44 -11.12
C SER A 265 -10.60 -18.47 -10.01
N GLN A 266 -9.35 -18.95 -9.89
CA GLN A 266 -8.95 -19.84 -8.80
C GLN A 266 -9.07 -19.18 -7.42
N ILE A 267 -8.63 -17.91 -7.29
CA ILE A 267 -8.75 -17.14 -6.05
C ILE A 267 -10.22 -16.93 -5.70
N PHE A 268 -11.07 -16.55 -6.66
CA PHE A 268 -12.51 -16.40 -6.42
C PHE A 268 -13.13 -17.68 -5.90
N THR A 269 -12.87 -18.81 -6.56
CA THR A 269 -13.37 -20.12 -6.12
C THR A 269 -12.90 -20.47 -4.72
N ALA A 270 -11.61 -20.34 -4.44
CA ALA A 270 -11.03 -20.64 -3.11
C ALA A 270 -11.58 -19.76 -1.98
N LYS A 271 -12.03 -18.53 -2.31
CA LYS A 271 -12.60 -17.58 -1.36
C LYS A 271 -14.13 -17.54 -1.34
N GLY A 272 -14.79 -18.45 -2.06
CA GLY A 272 -16.26 -18.52 -2.13
C GLY A 272 -16.89 -17.26 -2.73
N ILE A 273 -16.26 -16.67 -3.73
CA ILE A 273 -16.82 -15.59 -4.54
C ILE A 273 -17.59 -16.23 -5.70
N ASN A 274 -18.86 -15.91 -5.80
CA ASN A 274 -19.69 -16.45 -6.87
C ASN A 274 -19.29 -15.87 -8.23
N THR A 275 -18.98 -16.77 -9.17
CA THR A 275 -18.64 -16.47 -10.57
C THR A 275 -19.47 -17.39 -11.49
N PRO A 276 -19.66 -17.07 -12.77
CA PRO A 276 -20.17 -18.06 -13.71
C PRO A 276 -19.28 -19.30 -13.72
N VAL A 277 -19.88 -20.48 -13.90
CA VAL A 277 -19.12 -21.74 -13.97
C VAL A 277 -18.04 -21.63 -15.02
N THR A 278 -16.81 -21.90 -14.66
CA THR A 278 -15.64 -21.70 -15.52
C THR A 278 -14.79 -22.94 -15.52
N GLY A 279 -14.40 -23.40 -16.73
CA GLY A 279 -13.52 -24.55 -16.93
C GLY A 279 -12.26 -24.14 -17.67
N PHE A 280 -11.15 -24.84 -17.38
CA PHE A 280 -9.87 -24.75 -18.08
C PHE A 280 -9.31 -26.14 -18.27
N ALA A 281 -8.91 -26.45 -19.50
CA ALA A 281 -8.18 -27.67 -19.83
C ALA A 281 -7.13 -27.40 -20.89
N LYS A 282 -5.97 -28.03 -20.77
CA LYS A 282 -4.86 -27.88 -21.73
C LYS A 282 -4.93 -28.88 -22.90
N SER A 283 -5.46 -30.09 -22.65
CA SER A 283 -5.53 -31.14 -23.66
C SER A 283 -6.66 -30.92 -24.68
N PRO A 284 -6.43 -31.08 -25.97
CA PRO A 284 -7.50 -31.11 -27.00
C PRO A 284 -8.52 -32.21 -26.77
N LEU A 285 -8.14 -33.33 -26.15
CA LEU A 285 -9.02 -34.47 -25.86
C LEU A 285 -10.16 -34.12 -24.89
N ASP A 286 -9.95 -33.10 -24.04
CA ASP A 286 -10.91 -32.70 -23.00
C ASP A 286 -11.95 -31.69 -23.51
N THR A 287 -12.05 -31.44 -24.83
CA THR A 287 -12.94 -30.39 -25.37
C THR A 287 -14.40 -30.62 -25.03
N LYS A 288 -14.87 -31.87 -25.18
CA LYS A 288 -16.27 -32.22 -24.87
C LYS A 288 -16.54 -32.15 -23.36
N ASP A 289 -15.61 -32.62 -22.56
CA ASP A 289 -15.73 -32.64 -21.09
C ASP A 289 -15.79 -31.21 -20.53
N ILE A 290 -14.92 -30.29 -21.02
CA ILE A 290 -14.95 -28.90 -20.57
C ILE A 290 -16.22 -28.16 -20.98
N ILE A 291 -16.77 -28.45 -22.17
CA ILE A 291 -18.09 -27.91 -22.59
C ILE A 291 -19.20 -28.43 -21.67
N SER A 292 -19.20 -29.74 -21.38
CA SER A 292 -20.16 -30.34 -20.45
C SER A 292 -20.05 -29.78 -19.02
N MET A 293 -18.82 -29.57 -18.54
CA MET A 293 -18.52 -29.02 -17.22
C MET A 293 -19.16 -27.65 -16.99
N VAL A 294 -19.24 -26.81 -18.01
CA VAL A 294 -19.87 -25.47 -17.92
C VAL A 294 -21.35 -25.46 -18.28
N GLY A 295 -21.96 -26.63 -18.46
CA GLY A 295 -23.40 -26.78 -18.71
C GLY A 295 -23.77 -26.80 -20.20
N GLY A 296 -22.80 -26.89 -21.12
CA GLY A 296 -23.05 -26.89 -22.55
C GLY A 296 -23.26 -25.49 -23.14
N ALA A 297 -23.59 -25.45 -24.43
CA ALA A 297 -23.86 -24.20 -25.13
C ALA A 297 -25.29 -23.67 -24.86
N PRO A 298 -25.49 -22.33 -24.93
CA PRO A 298 -24.47 -21.33 -25.28
C PRO A 298 -23.45 -21.11 -24.19
N LEU A 299 -22.21 -20.84 -24.56
CA LEU A 299 -21.10 -20.62 -23.65
C LEU A 299 -20.14 -19.53 -24.17
N ILE A 300 -19.27 -19.04 -23.29
CA ILE A 300 -18.26 -18.03 -23.58
C ILE A 300 -16.87 -18.67 -23.58
N ILE A 301 -16.09 -18.41 -24.61
CA ILE A 301 -14.68 -18.80 -24.73
C ILE A 301 -13.83 -17.54 -24.63
N LYS A 302 -12.88 -17.50 -23.68
CA LYS A 302 -12.03 -16.34 -23.40
C LYS A 302 -10.56 -16.71 -23.58
N LEU A 303 -9.84 -15.96 -24.39
CA LEU A 303 -8.37 -16.03 -24.42
C LEU A 303 -7.80 -15.46 -23.12
N LEU A 304 -6.85 -16.17 -22.48
CA LEU A 304 -6.23 -15.71 -21.24
C LEU A 304 -5.45 -14.41 -21.43
N GLU A 305 -4.72 -14.30 -22.54
CA GLU A 305 -3.80 -13.20 -22.83
C GLU A 305 -4.47 -11.99 -23.50
N SER A 306 -5.80 -11.96 -23.56
CA SER A 306 -6.55 -10.89 -24.24
C SER A 306 -7.17 -9.88 -23.28
N THR A 307 -7.43 -8.66 -23.77
CA THR A 307 -7.97 -7.54 -22.98
C THR A 307 -9.06 -6.78 -23.74
N GLN A 308 -9.87 -5.99 -23.04
CA GLN A 308 -10.91 -5.12 -23.61
C GLN A 308 -11.97 -5.87 -24.45
N GLY A 309 -12.26 -7.13 -24.10
CA GLY A 309 -13.22 -7.96 -24.84
C GLY A 309 -12.69 -8.53 -26.16
N LYS A 310 -11.45 -8.22 -26.56
CA LYS A 310 -10.76 -8.90 -27.67
C LYS A 310 -10.46 -10.35 -27.25
N GLY A 311 -10.73 -11.32 -28.12
CA GLY A 311 -10.54 -12.74 -27.80
C GLY A 311 -11.59 -13.32 -26.84
N VAL A 312 -12.80 -12.73 -26.79
CA VAL A 312 -13.96 -13.29 -26.13
C VAL A 312 -14.98 -13.66 -27.23
N VAL A 313 -15.36 -14.93 -27.29
CA VAL A 313 -16.26 -15.48 -28.33
C VAL A 313 -17.45 -16.16 -27.65
N SER A 314 -18.66 -15.89 -28.14
CA SER A 314 -19.86 -16.65 -27.80
C SER A 314 -20.04 -17.82 -28.77
N ALA A 315 -20.36 -18.99 -28.25
CA ALA A 315 -20.66 -20.17 -29.04
C ALA A 315 -22.08 -20.64 -28.71
N GLU A 316 -22.97 -20.56 -29.69
CA GLU A 316 -24.40 -20.83 -29.53
C GLU A 316 -24.74 -22.32 -29.51
N THR A 317 -23.83 -23.16 -30.04
CA THR A 317 -24.00 -24.63 -30.11
C THR A 317 -22.72 -25.34 -29.64
N ASN A 318 -22.85 -26.54 -29.12
CA ASN A 318 -21.67 -27.34 -28.71
C ASN A 318 -20.70 -27.56 -29.87
N LYS A 319 -21.20 -27.78 -31.11
CA LYS A 319 -20.36 -27.96 -32.31
C LYS A 319 -19.57 -26.69 -32.64
N ALA A 320 -20.20 -25.52 -32.53
CA ALA A 320 -19.50 -24.23 -32.68
C ALA A 320 -18.43 -24.03 -31.60
N ALA A 321 -18.76 -24.38 -30.36
CA ALA A 321 -17.82 -24.33 -29.24
C ALA A 321 -16.61 -25.24 -29.47
N GLU A 322 -16.81 -26.50 -29.85
CA GLU A 322 -15.74 -27.45 -30.21
C GLU A 322 -14.83 -26.86 -31.30
N SER A 323 -15.42 -26.33 -32.36
CA SER A 323 -14.65 -25.73 -33.47
C SER A 323 -13.78 -24.56 -33.03
N VAL A 324 -14.33 -23.63 -32.26
CA VAL A 324 -13.60 -22.46 -31.76
C VAL A 324 -12.49 -22.87 -30.75
N ILE A 325 -12.80 -23.78 -29.82
CA ILE A 325 -11.82 -24.30 -28.86
C ILE A 325 -10.65 -24.96 -29.56
N ASN A 326 -10.93 -25.83 -30.53
CA ASN A 326 -9.90 -26.54 -31.27
C ASN A 326 -9.06 -25.58 -32.14
N ALA A 327 -9.69 -24.58 -32.78
CA ALA A 327 -8.99 -23.54 -33.52
C ALA A 327 -8.01 -22.75 -32.63
N PHE A 328 -8.41 -22.32 -31.45
CA PHE A 328 -7.53 -21.61 -30.53
C PHE A 328 -6.41 -22.49 -29.98
N ARG A 329 -6.69 -23.75 -29.70
CA ARG A 329 -5.68 -24.73 -29.26
C ARG A 329 -4.65 -25.06 -30.33
N SER A 330 -5.05 -25.12 -31.59
CA SER A 330 -4.10 -25.32 -32.70
C SER A 330 -3.08 -24.18 -32.82
N LEU A 331 -3.44 -22.97 -32.28
CA LEU A 331 -2.56 -21.84 -32.19
C LEU A 331 -1.81 -21.76 -30.82
N ASN A 332 -1.82 -22.87 -30.05
CA ASN A 332 -1.27 -22.93 -28.69
C ASN A 332 -1.81 -21.85 -27.70
N ALA A 333 -2.99 -21.31 -27.99
CA ALA A 333 -3.60 -20.31 -27.12
C ALA A 333 -4.20 -20.94 -25.84
N ASN A 334 -4.00 -20.31 -24.70
CA ASN A 334 -4.65 -20.67 -23.45
C ASN A 334 -6.04 -20.04 -23.39
N ILE A 335 -7.07 -20.87 -23.11
CA ILE A 335 -8.47 -20.42 -23.10
C ILE A 335 -9.17 -20.82 -21.81
N LEU A 336 -10.13 -19.99 -21.39
CA LEU A 336 -11.17 -20.35 -20.42
C LEU A 336 -12.48 -20.58 -21.16
N VAL A 337 -13.24 -21.58 -20.74
CA VAL A 337 -14.61 -21.81 -21.17
C VAL A 337 -15.52 -21.47 -19.99
N GLN A 338 -16.57 -20.70 -20.23
CA GLN A 338 -17.43 -20.18 -19.16
C GLN A 338 -18.91 -20.26 -19.52
N GLU A 339 -19.74 -20.55 -18.52
CA GLU A 339 -21.20 -20.51 -18.60
C GLU A 339 -21.68 -19.16 -19.17
N PHE A 340 -22.62 -19.20 -20.13
CA PHE A 340 -23.29 -18.01 -20.65
C PHE A 340 -24.53 -17.67 -19.81
N ILE A 341 -24.57 -16.47 -19.26
CA ILE A 341 -25.70 -16.03 -18.43
C ILE A 341 -26.75 -15.34 -19.31
N LYS A 342 -27.70 -16.15 -19.81
CA LYS A 342 -28.75 -15.72 -20.77
C LYS A 342 -29.63 -14.60 -20.20
N GLU A 343 -30.01 -14.71 -18.94
CA GLU A 343 -30.91 -13.78 -18.26
C GLU A 343 -30.35 -12.38 -18.08
N ALA A 344 -29.05 -12.22 -18.22
CA ALA A 344 -28.41 -10.90 -18.18
C ALA A 344 -28.69 -10.06 -19.45
N GLN A 345 -29.05 -10.68 -20.56
CA GLN A 345 -29.41 -10.00 -21.82
C GLN A 345 -28.38 -8.95 -22.29
N GLY A 346 -27.09 -9.28 -22.21
CA GLY A 346 -25.99 -8.38 -22.56
C GLY A 346 -25.80 -7.20 -21.60
N LYS A 347 -26.32 -7.30 -20.37
CA LYS A 347 -26.16 -6.28 -19.32
C LYS A 347 -25.17 -6.77 -18.28
N ASP A 348 -24.29 -5.87 -17.85
CA ASP A 348 -23.49 -6.05 -16.65
C ASP A 348 -23.48 -4.78 -15.80
N ILE A 349 -22.97 -4.92 -14.58
CA ILE A 349 -22.83 -3.82 -13.62
C ILE A 349 -21.36 -3.64 -13.31
N ARG A 350 -20.84 -2.44 -13.52
CA ARG A 350 -19.53 -2.07 -13.03
C ARG A 350 -19.66 -1.31 -11.72
N CYS A 351 -19.12 -1.88 -10.64
CA CYS A 351 -18.97 -1.25 -9.35
C CYS A 351 -17.57 -0.67 -9.20
N PHE A 352 -17.45 0.62 -8.91
CA PHE A 352 -16.17 1.25 -8.58
C PHE A 352 -15.97 1.20 -7.08
N VAL A 353 -14.94 0.47 -6.66
CA VAL A 353 -14.59 0.25 -5.25
C VAL A 353 -13.37 1.08 -4.89
N VAL A 354 -13.45 1.82 -3.77
CA VAL A 354 -12.33 2.56 -3.19
C VAL A 354 -12.28 2.25 -1.70
N ASN A 355 -11.15 1.77 -1.22
CA ASN A 355 -10.91 1.41 0.20
C ASN A 355 -12.09 0.62 0.80
N GLY A 356 -12.49 -0.46 0.13
CA GLY A 356 -13.53 -1.36 0.60
C GLY A 356 -14.96 -0.78 0.57
N LYS A 357 -15.22 0.28 -0.20
CA LYS A 357 -16.56 0.86 -0.39
C LYS A 357 -16.88 1.02 -1.86
N VAL A 358 -18.09 0.63 -2.27
CA VAL A 358 -18.62 0.95 -3.60
C VAL A 358 -18.98 2.43 -3.63
N VAL A 359 -18.22 3.24 -4.35
CA VAL A 359 -18.40 4.69 -4.45
C VAL A 359 -19.29 5.10 -5.61
N ALA A 360 -19.27 4.32 -6.71
CA ALA A 360 -20.16 4.50 -7.86
C ALA A 360 -20.50 3.16 -8.51
N SER A 361 -21.59 3.12 -9.26
CA SER A 361 -21.98 1.97 -10.07
C SER A 361 -22.73 2.39 -11.30
N ILE A 362 -22.47 1.70 -12.42
CA ILE A 362 -23.17 1.85 -13.69
C ILE A 362 -23.61 0.48 -14.20
N GLN A 363 -24.69 0.45 -14.92
CA GLN A 363 -25.05 -0.66 -15.80
C GLN A 363 -24.49 -0.36 -17.18
N ARG A 364 -23.85 -1.36 -17.78
CA ARG A 364 -23.44 -1.31 -19.18
C ARG A 364 -24.37 -2.23 -19.97
N GLN A 365 -24.83 -1.76 -21.10
CA GLN A 365 -25.67 -2.51 -22.04
C GLN A 365 -24.89 -2.70 -23.33
N ALA A 366 -24.78 -3.92 -23.78
CA ALA A 366 -24.20 -4.24 -25.09
C ALA A 366 -25.01 -3.61 -26.25
N ALA A 367 -24.35 -3.29 -27.35
CA ALA A 367 -25.00 -2.87 -28.57
C ALA A 367 -25.92 -4.00 -29.12
N VAL A 368 -26.88 -3.63 -29.97
CA VAL A 368 -27.80 -4.61 -30.57
C VAL A 368 -26.99 -5.64 -31.39
N GLY A 369 -27.24 -6.91 -31.13
CA GLY A 369 -26.50 -8.04 -31.77
C GLY A 369 -25.14 -8.36 -31.14
N GLU A 370 -24.75 -7.64 -30.09
CA GLU A 370 -23.51 -7.88 -29.33
C GLU A 370 -23.84 -8.38 -27.92
N PHE A 371 -23.05 -9.28 -27.39
CA PHE A 371 -23.19 -9.77 -26.00
C PHE A 371 -22.23 -9.08 -25.02
N ARG A 372 -21.17 -8.43 -25.53
CA ARG A 372 -20.16 -7.74 -24.73
C ARG A 372 -20.59 -6.32 -24.43
N SER A 373 -20.73 -5.99 -23.16
CA SER A 373 -21.21 -4.68 -22.68
C SER A 373 -20.11 -3.60 -22.61
N ASN A 374 -18.91 -3.87 -23.13
CA ASN A 374 -17.76 -2.97 -23.06
C ASN A 374 -18.04 -1.64 -23.79
N LEU A 375 -17.85 -0.51 -23.12
CA LEU A 375 -18.08 0.83 -23.68
C LEU A 375 -17.24 1.12 -24.93
N HIS A 376 -16.01 0.58 -25.00
CA HIS A 376 -15.15 0.70 -26.20
C HIS A 376 -15.64 -0.08 -27.42
N GLN A 377 -16.68 -0.90 -27.26
CA GLN A 377 -17.32 -1.67 -28.33
C GLN A 377 -18.74 -1.19 -28.62
N GLY A 378 -19.04 0.05 -28.30
CA GLY A 378 -20.36 0.67 -28.55
C GLY A 378 -21.40 0.40 -27.47
N GLY A 379 -21.01 -0.17 -26.33
CA GLY A 379 -21.89 -0.32 -25.18
C GLY A 379 -22.28 1.03 -24.58
N VAL A 380 -23.47 1.08 -23.98
CA VAL A 380 -24.00 2.29 -23.34
C VAL A 380 -23.96 2.15 -21.83
N ALA A 381 -23.49 3.20 -21.13
CA ALA A 381 -23.48 3.27 -19.67
C ALA A 381 -24.68 4.06 -19.16
N SER A 382 -25.32 3.55 -18.12
CA SER A 382 -26.38 4.25 -17.39
C SER A 382 -26.19 4.08 -15.88
N LYS A 383 -26.64 5.07 -15.10
CA LYS A 383 -26.63 4.97 -13.64
C LYS A 383 -27.54 3.83 -13.18
N VAL A 384 -27.06 3.01 -12.25
CA VAL A 384 -27.82 1.89 -11.69
C VAL A 384 -27.81 1.92 -10.17
N LYS A 385 -28.93 1.53 -9.57
CA LYS A 385 -29.01 1.26 -8.14
C LYS A 385 -28.63 -0.21 -7.90
N VAL A 386 -27.53 -0.43 -7.21
CA VAL A 386 -27.03 -1.76 -6.83
C VAL A 386 -27.63 -2.19 -5.49
N THR A 387 -27.90 -3.49 -5.36
CA THR A 387 -28.42 -4.11 -4.13
C THR A 387 -27.33 -4.16 -3.04
N VAL A 388 -27.73 -4.48 -1.82
CA VAL A 388 -26.79 -4.70 -0.69
C VAL A 388 -25.89 -5.88 -0.99
N GLU A 389 -26.43 -6.93 -1.59
CA GLU A 389 -25.69 -8.14 -1.96
C GLU A 389 -24.64 -7.86 -3.04
N GLU A 390 -25.01 -7.14 -4.12
CA GLU A 390 -24.07 -6.72 -5.17
C GLU A 390 -22.94 -5.86 -4.61
N LYS A 391 -23.23 -4.92 -3.69
CA LYS A 391 -22.21 -4.13 -3.02
C LYS A 391 -21.26 -4.98 -2.19
N ARG A 392 -21.80 -5.92 -1.40
CA ARG A 392 -20.99 -6.84 -0.59
C ARG A 392 -20.10 -7.71 -1.48
N LEU A 393 -20.65 -8.22 -2.56
CA LEU A 393 -19.93 -9.05 -3.52
C LEU A 393 -18.79 -8.25 -4.18
N ALA A 394 -19.07 -7.03 -4.66
CA ALA A 394 -18.04 -6.14 -5.25
C ALA A 394 -16.89 -5.84 -4.27
N VAL A 395 -17.22 -5.52 -3.02
CA VAL A 395 -16.21 -5.24 -1.99
C VAL A 395 -15.38 -6.48 -1.67
N ARG A 396 -16.02 -7.66 -1.52
CA ARG A 396 -15.32 -8.92 -1.29
C ARG A 396 -14.39 -9.26 -2.46
N ALA A 397 -14.85 -9.10 -3.70
CA ALA A 397 -14.07 -9.37 -4.91
C ALA A 397 -12.84 -8.45 -5.03
N ALA A 398 -12.92 -7.19 -4.66
CA ALA A 398 -11.78 -6.29 -4.60
C ALA A 398 -10.82 -6.67 -3.45
N LYS A 399 -11.36 -7.02 -2.29
CA LYS A 399 -10.59 -7.34 -1.07
C LYS A 399 -9.74 -8.60 -1.19
N VAL A 400 -10.20 -9.63 -1.92
CA VAL A 400 -9.43 -10.87 -2.05
C VAL A 400 -8.11 -10.69 -2.82
N PHE A 401 -7.98 -9.59 -3.57
CA PHE A 401 -6.73 -9.16 -4.24
C PHE A 401 -6.02 -8.03 -3.49
N ASP A 402 -6.51 -7.58 -2.35
CA ASP A 402 -6.01 -6.41 -1.63
C ASP A 402 -5.95 -5.14 -2.51
N LEU A 403 -6.97 -4.93 -3.35
CA LEU A 403 -7.06 -3.75 -4.21
C LEU A 403 -7.71 -2.59 -3.45
N ALA A 404 -6.96 -1.51 -3.26
CA ALA A 404 -7.47 -0.26 -2.71
C ALA A 404 -8.42 0.44 -3.69
N VAL A 405 -8.16 0.32 -4.99
CA VAL A 405 -9.03 0.81 -6.07
C VAL A 405 -9.29 -0.30 -7.07
N ALA A 406 -10.55 -0.58 -7.36
CA ALA A 406 -10.95 -1.62 -8.30
C ALA A 406 -12.24 -1.25 -9.06
N GLY A 407 -12.30 -1.71 -10.31
CA GLY A 407 -13.56 -1.83 -11.05
C GLY A 407 -14.00 -3.28 -11.02
N VAL A 408 -15.11 -3.59 -10.37
CA VAL A 408 -15.66 -4.95 -10.28
C VAL A 408 -16.85 -5.07 -11.21
N ASP A 409 -16.77 -6.00 -12.14
CA ASP A 409 -17.83 -6.29 -13.10
C ASP A 409 -18.68 -7.45 -12.59
N ILE A 410 -19.97 -7.21 -12.44
CA ILE A 410 -20.96 -8.15 -11.89
C ILE A 410 -22.06 -8.37 -12.92
N ILE A 411 -22.47 -9.61 -13.08
CA ILE A 411 -23.61 -9.99 -13.89
C ILE A 411 -24.72 -10.52 -13.00
N ARG A 412 -25.97 -10.16 -13.29
CA ARG A 412 -27.16 -10.66 -12.61
C ARG A 412 -27.58 -11.98 -13.21
N SER A 413 -27.74 -13.00 -12.38
CA SER A 413 -28.24 -14.31 -12.78
C SER A 413 -29.42 -14.75 -11.93
N ASN A 414 -30.11 -15.80 -12.35
CA ASN A 414 -31.19 -16.44 -11.58
C ASN A 414 -30.69 -17.08 -10.25
N LYS A 415 -29.36 -17.28 -10.14
CA LYS A 415 -28.68 -17.79 -8.94
C LYS A 415 -28.11 -16.67 -8.05
N GLY A 416 -28.47 -15.39 -8.32
CA GLY A 416 -27.93 -14.23 -7.66
C GLY A 416 -26.81 -13.52 -8.46
N PRO A 417 -26.14 -12.50 -7.90
CA PRO A 417 -25.09 -11.77 -8.58
C PRO A 417 -23.80 -12.60 -8.68
N LEU A 418 -23.13 -12.56 -9.83
CA LEU A 418 -21.89 -13.26 -10.13
C LEU A 418 -20.81 -12.26 -10.53
N VAL A 419 -19.58 -12.43 -10.07
CA VAL A 419 -18.43 -11.61 -10.51
C VAL A 419 -17.92 -12.13 -11.84
N LEU A 420 -17.78 -11.24 -12.82
CA LEU A 420 -17.16 -11.54 -14.13
C LEU A 420 -15.65 -11.31 -14.08
N GLU A 421 -15.22 -10.17 -13.56
CA GLU A 421 -13.82 -9.79 -13.48
C GLU A 421 -13.59 -8.64 -12.47
N VAL A 422 -12.33 -8.44 -12.08
CA VAL A 422 -11.87 -7.30 -11.29
C VAL A 422 -10.73 -6.59 -12.01
N ASN A 423 -10.90 -5.29 -12.21
CA ASN A 423 -9.96 -4.43 -12.91
C ASN A 423 -9.18 -3.55 -11.93
N SER A 424 -7.86 -3.73 -11.84
CA SER A 424 -6.96 -2.96 -10.97
C SER A 424 -6.68 -1.52 -11.44
N SER A 425 -7.03 -1.18 -12.68
CA SER A 425 -6.86 0.17 -13.26
C SER A 425 -8.12 0.57 -14.04
N PRO A 426 -9.28 0.69 -13.36
CA PRO A 426 -10.54 0.96 -14.02
C PRO A 426 -10.56 2.36 -14.68
N GLY A 427 -11.21 2.48 -15.86
CA GLY A 427 -11.45 3.76 -16.51
C GLY A 427 -12.43 4.62 -15.70
N LEU A 428 -12.21 5.91 -15.65
CA LEU A 428 -13.06 6.86 -14.91
C LEU A 428 -14.16 7.47 -15.80
N GLU A 429 -13.87 7.74 -17.07
CA GLU A 429 -14.71 8.53 -17.98
C GLU A 429 -16.16 8.07 -18.03
N GLY A 430 -16.40 6.83 -18.40
CA GLY A 430 -17.78 6.33 -18.58
C GLY A 430 -18.58 6.31 -17.27
N ILE A 431 -17.94 6.10 -16.13
CA ILE A 431 -18.64 6.04 -14.85
C ILE A 431 -18.81 7.44 -14.22
N GLU A 432 -17.84 8.36 -14.38
CA GLU A 432 -17.97 9.75 -13.96
C GLU A 432 -19.06 10.45 -14.77
N ASN A 433 -19.04 10.29 -16.11
CA ASN A 433 -20.06 10.87 -17.01
C ASN A 433 -21.48 10.37 -16.67
N ALA A 434 -21.65 9.07 -16.43
CA ALA A 434 -22.97 8.50 -16.14
C ALA A 434 -23.48 8.81 -14.73
N THR A 435 -22.60 9.06 -13.76
CA THR A 435 -23.00 9.21 -12.34
C THR A 435 -22.83 10.61 -11.79
N GLY A 436 -22.06 11.48 -12.43
CA GLY A 436 -21.67 12.80 -11.94
C GLY A 436 -20.78 12.77 -10.70
N LYS A 437 -20.16 11.62 -10.38
CA LYS A 437 -19.33 11.46 -9.18
C LYS A 437 -17.85 11.65 -9.51
N ASP A 438 -17.14 12.41 -8.70
CA ASP A 438 -15.71 12.65 -8.81
C ASP A 438 -14.94 11.46 -8.19
N LEU A 439 -14.62 10.47 -9.01
CA LEU A 439 -13.92 9.26 -8.59
C LEU A 439 -12.41 9.48 -8.42
N ALA A 440 -11.86 10.37 -9.23
CA ALA A 440 -10.46 10.76 -9.09
C ALA A 440 -10.20 11.35 -7.71
N ASN A 441 -11.04 12.24 -7.23
CA ASN A 441 -10.97 12.80 -5.88
C ASN A 441 -11.08 11.71 -4.79
N GLN A 442 -11.97 10.71 -4.96
CA GLN A 442 -12.07 9.61 -4.01
C GLN A 442 -10.78 8.78 -3.93
N MET A 443 -10.06 8.61 -5.03
CA MET A 443 -8.77 7.94 -5.06
C MET A 443 -7.70 8.72 -4.28
N ILE A 444 -7.65 10.05 -4.43
CA ILE A 444 -6.71 10.90 -3.68
C ILE A 444 -7.03 10.87 -2.18
N ILE A 445 -8.31 10.99 -1.80
CA ILE A 445 -8.74 10.84 -0.39
C ILE A 445 -8.32 9.48 0.20
N ALA A 446 -8.35 8.42 -0.61
CA ALA A 446 -7.90 7.10 -0.17
C ALA A 446 -6.40 7.09 0.19
N ILE A 447 -5.57 7.74 -0.62
CA ILE A 447 -4.13 7.91 -0.36
C ILE A 447 -3.90 8.73 0.90
N GLU A 448 -4.56 9.88 1.02
CA GLU A 448 -4.46 10.75 2.19
C GLU A 448 -4.77 10.01 3.49
N LYS A 449 -5.87 9.25 3.52
CA LYS A 449 -6.25 8.44 4.68
C LYS A 449 -5.21 7.37 5.02
N LYS A 450 -4.66 6.71 4.01
CA LYS A 450 -3.65 5.67 4.19
C LYS A 450 -2.35 6.23 4.76
N LEU A 451 -1.96 7.42 4.30
CA LEU A 451 -0.74 8.13 4.74
C LEU A 451 -0.95 9.00 5.99
N GLY A 452 -2.18 9.04 6.54
CA GLY A 452 -2.50 9.86 7.70
C GLY A 452 -2.44 11.37 7.42
N TYR A 453 -2.56 11.78 6.15
CA TYR A 453 -2.64 13.18 5.74
C TYR A 453 -4.03 13.73 6.09
N LYS A 454 -4.06 14.80 6.89
CA LYS A 454 -5.29 15.53 7.23
C LYS A 454 -5.27 16.88 6.52
N VAL A 455 -6.28 17.12 5.71
CA VAL A 455 -6.56 18.43 5.13
C VAL A 455 -7.06 19.37 6.21
#